data_65a0515c8872b5780491a2d8ae3c3444
#
_entry.id   65a0515c8872b5780491a2d8ae3c3444
#
_cell.length_a   1.000
_cell.length_b   1.000
_cell.length_c   1.000
_cell.angle_alpha   90.00
_cell.angle_beta   90.00
_cell.angle_gamma   90.00
#
_symmetry.space_group_name_H-M   'P 1'
#
loop_
_entity.id
_entity.type
_entity.pdbx_description
1 polymer ?
#
loop_
_entity_poly.entity_id
_entity_poly.type
_entity_poly.pdbx_seq_one_letter_code
_entity_poly.pdbx_strand_id
1 'polypeptide(L)'
;MITVHHLNNSRSQRVLWMLEELGLSYQVKRYERDPKTLLAPPALKAIHPLGKSPVITDGDLTLAESGAIIEYLARRYGHGRLQPLPGSPDEIRYAYWLHYAEGSGMPLLVMKLIFQKIPQSPMPFFIKPIARMLMQGVQTAYLDPQIKTHLDYLEGELGKAAWFAGPEFTAADIQMSFPLEAAAVRGGLTQNRPRLWAFLQTIHARPAYQRALAAGGPYDLLS
;
A
#
# COMPACT_ATOMS: atom_id res chain seq x y z
N MET A 1 -4.94 0.90 24.23
CA MET A 1 -5.39 1.88 23.19
C MET A 1 -4.38 1.85 22.08
N ILE A 2 -4.85 1.67 20.84
CA ILE A 2 -3.99 1.54 19.66
C ILE A 2 -3.44 2.90 19.26
N THR A 3 -2.13 3.01 19.04
CA THR A 3 -1.49 4.19 18.45
C THR A 3 -0.89 3.81 17.10
N VAL A 4 -1.25 4.54 16.04
CA VAL A 4 -0.67 4.39 14.71
C VAL A 4 0.45 5.39 14.53
N HIS A 5 1.68 4.89 14.33
CA HIS A 5 2.85 5.69 13.97
C HIS A 5 2.83 5.96 12.47
N HIS A 6 2.11 7.01 12.09
CA HIS A 6 1.81 7.37 10.70
C HIS A 6 2.92 8.25 10.10
N LEU A 7 3.55 7.78 9.05
CA LEU A 7 4.48 8.56 8.24
C LEU A 7 3.74 9.05 6.99
N ASN A 8 3.88 10.32 6.64
CA ASN A 8 3.24 10.88 5.45
C ASN A 8 3.55 10.07 4.19
N ASN A 9 2.59 9.97 3.27
CA ASN A 9 2.72 9.25 1.99
C ASN A 9 3.26 7.82 2.15
N SER A 10 2.70 7.07 3.08
CA SER A 10 3.17 5.73 3.38
C SER A 10 2.03 4.71 3.49
N ARG A 11 2.43 3.47 3.59
CA ARG A 11 1.53 2.31 3.76
C ARG A 11 0.69 2.36 5.04
N SER A 12 0.98 3.27 5.98
CA SER A 12 0.17 3.44 7.19
C SER A 12 -1.26 3.92 6.91
N GLN A 13 -1.51 4.50 5.73
CA GLN A 13 -2.87 4.84 5.31
C GLN A 13 -3.81 3.62 5.35
N ARG A 14 -3.33 2.44 4.94
CA ARG A 14 -4.11 1.19 5.03
C ARG A 14 -4.46 0.79 6.46
N VAL A 15 -3.55 1.07 7.40
CA VAL A 15 -3.77 0.77 8.83
C VAL A 15 -4.84 1.69 9.41
N LEU A 16 -4.80 2.99 9.08
CA LEU A 16 -5.85 3.93 9.45
C LEU A 16 -7.21 3.48 8.88
N TRP A 17 -7.23 3.12 7.60
CA TRP A 17 -8.46 2.63 6.97
C TRP A 17 -8.98 1.35 7.62
N MET A 18 -8.10 0.39 7.94
CA MET A 18 -8.48 -0.84 8.64
C MET A 18 -9.14 -0.55 10.00
N LEU A 19 -8.59 0.38 10.77
CA LEU A 19 -9.15 0.79 12.07
C LEU A 19 -10.52 1.46 11.92
N GLU A 20 -10.70 2.29 10.88
CA GLU A 20 -11.96 2.92 10.55
C GLU A 20 -13.04 1.92 10.09
N GLU A 21 -12.67 0.89 9.32
CA GLU A 21 -13.60 -0.19 8.92
C GLU A 21 -14.04 -1.03 10.13
N LEU A 22 -13.16 -1.23 11.08
CA LEU A 22 -13.48 -1.94 12.32
C LEU A 22 -14.22 -1.07 13.33
N GLY A 23 -14.25 0.25 13.15
CA GLY A 23 -14.87 1.20 14.10
C GLY A 23 -14.12 1.30 15.42
N LEU A 24 -12.79 1.13 15.39
CA LEU A 24 -11.94 1.15 16.58
C LEU A 24 -11.47 2.55 16.92
N SER A 25 -11.39 2.85 18.22
CA SER A 25 -10.76 4.07 18.71
C SER A 25 -9.23 3.92 18.68
N TYR A 26 -8.54 4.93 18.14
CA TYR A 26 -7.09 4.94 18.02
C TYR A 26 -6.52 6.35 18.11
N GLN A 27 -5.21 6.45 18.29
CA GLN A 27 -4.46 7.69 18.21
C GLN A 27 -3.54 7.67 16.98
N VAL A 28 -3.35 8.83 16.36
CA VAL A 28 -2.40 9.01 15.26
C VAL A 28 -1.22 9.83 15.74
N LYS A 29 -0.03 9.24 15.75
CA LYS A 29 1.23 9.96 15.93
C LYS A 29 1.85 10.16 14.55
N ARG A 30 1.77 11.40 14.06
CA ARG A 30 2.28 11.75 12.73
C ARG A 30 3.78 11.98 12.73
N TYR A 31 4.43 11.56 11.65
CA TYR A 31 5.83 11.79 11.34
C TYR A 31 5.95 12.30 9.91
N GLU A 32 6.88 13.23 9.71
CA GLU A 32 7.21 13.75 8.39
C GLU A 32 8.52 13.17 7.90
N ARG A 33 8.59 12.88 6.60
CA ARG A 33 9.85 12.46 5.96
C ARG A 33 10.82 13.62 5.93
N ASP A 34 12.10 13.32 6.10
CA ASP A 34 13.14 14.27 5.78
C ASP A 34 13.05 14.63 4.26
N PRO A 35 12.91 15.93 3.92
CA PRO A 35 12.67 16.33 2.54
C PRO A 35 13.86 16.07 1.60
N LYS A 36 15.08 15.92 2.15
CA LYS A 36 16.31 15.67 1.38
C LYS A 36 16.55 14.17 1.17
N THR A 37 16.44 13.39 2.24
CA THR A 37 16.75 11.96 2.23
C THR A 37 15.55 11.08 1.95
N LEU A 38 14.32 11.62 2.13
CA LEU A 38 13.04 10.90 2.08
C LEU A 38 12.93 9.78 3.14
N LEU A 39 13.82 9.76 4.09
CA LEU A 39 13.81 8.79 5.19
C LEU A 39 12.89 9.25 6.32
N ALA A 40 12.49 8.28 7.15
CA ALA A 40 11.76 8.56 8.37
C ALA A 40 12.66 9.23 9.41
N PRO A 41 12.10 10.10 10.27
CA PRO A 41 12.88 10.79 11.30
C PRO A 41 13.38 9.82 12.39
N PRO A 42 14.44 10.19 13.13
CA PRO A 42 14.98 9.38 14.24
C PRO A 42 13.94 8.98 15.28
N ALA A 43 12.95 9.82 15.52
CA ALA A 43 11.86 9.55 16.46
C ALA A 43 11.04 8.30 16.10
N LEU A 44 10.91 7.95 14.81
CA LEU A 44 10.27 6.71 14.40
C LEU A 44 11.20 5.48 14.59
N LYS A 45 12.50 5.65 14.45
CA LYS A 45 13.47 4.61 14.77
C LYS A 45 13.50 4.23 16.25
N ALA A 46 13.18 5.18 17.13
CA ALA A 46 13.06 4.92 18.57
C ALA A 46 11.85 4.02 18.90
N ILE A 47 10.83 3.99 18.04
CA ILE A 47 9.67 3.10 18.20
C ILE A 47 9.96 1.70 17.62
N HIS A 48 10.58 1.65 16.43
CA HIS A 48 10.94 0.39 15.78
C HIS A 48 12.26 0.55 15.02
N PRO A 49 13.24 -0.34 15.23
CA PRO A 49 14.64 -0.15 14.79
C PRO A 49 14.78 0.03 13.28
N LEU A 50 13.90 -0.51 12.46
CA LEU A 50 13.92 -0.33 11.01
C LEU A 50 13.54 1.10 10.59
N GLY A 51 12.90 1.91 11.44
CA GLY A 51 12.44 3.26 11.10
C GLY A 51 11.54 3.29 9.87
N LYS A 52 10.68 2.28 9.73
CA LYS A 52 9.71 2.18 8.63
C LYS A 52 8.30 2.40 9.16
N SER A 53 7.36 2.72 8.29
CA SER A 53 5.94 2.85 8.58
C SER A 53 5.16 1.96 7.61
N PRO A 54 4.06 1.32 8.06
CA PRO A 54 3.40 1.50 9.37
C PRO A 54 4.11 0.79 10.53
N VAL A 55 3.89 1.36 11.73
CA VAL A 55 4.09 0.70 13.01
C VAL A 55 2.87 1.02 13.86
N ILE A 56 2.38 0.09 14.65
CA ILE A 56 1.38 0.33 15.69
C ILE A 56 1.97 -0.02 17.06
N THR A 57 1.48 0.63 18.10
CA THR A 57 1.61 0.18 19.49
C THR A 57 0.22 -0.10 20.06
N ASP A 58 0.07 -1.23 20.76
CA ASP A 58 -1.19 -1.66 21.38
C ASP A 58 -0.88 -2.30 22.74
N GLY A 59 -1.04 -1.54 23.83
CA GLY A 59 -0.47 -1.89 25.12
C GLY A 59 1.05 -2.03 25.00
N ASP A 60 1.56 -3.18 25.42
CA ASP A 60 2.99 -3.50 25.35
C ASP A 60 3.46 -4.01 23.98
N LEU A 61 2.52 -4.28 23.06
CA LEU A 61 2.86 -4.76 21.72
C LEU A 61 3.31 -3.59 20.84
N THR A 62 4.47 -3.73 20.20
CA THR A 62 4.90 -2.91 19.06
C THR A 62 4.97 -3.81 17.84
N LEU A 63 4.20 -3.50 16.81
CA LEU A 63 4.09 -4.30 15.60
C LEU A 63 4.36 -3.46 14.36
N ALA A 64 5.27 -3.93 13.53
CA ALA A 64 5.56 -3.41 12.20
C ALA A 64 5.06 -4.38 11.13
N GLU A 65 5.26 -4.03 9.85
CA GLU A 65 4.77 -4.73 8.65
C GLU A 65 3.27 -4.58 8.44
N SER A 66 2.89 -3.94 7.34
CA SER A 66 1.48 -3.63 7.07
C SER A 66 0.58 -4.87 6.98
N GLY A 67 1.06 -5.95 6.37
CA GLY A 67 0.32 -7.22 6.30
C GLY A 67 0.09 -7.81 7.69
N ALA A 68 1.14 -7.88 8.52
CA ALA A 68 1.05 -8.39 9.88
C ALA A 68 0.13 -7.53 10.77
N ILE A 69 0.19 -6.21 10.63
CA ILE A 69 -0.68 -5.28 11.37
C ILE A 69 -2.15 -5.49 10.96
N ILE A 70 -2.43 -5.53 9.66
CA ILE A 70 -3.79 -5.72 9.14
C ILE A 70 -4.36 -7.07 9.60
N GLU A 71 -3.57 -8.14 9.51
CA GLU A 71 -3.98 -9.46 9.97
C GLU A 71 -4.19 -9.49 11.50
N TYR A 72 -3.31 -8.87 12.27
CA TYR A 72 -3.47 -8.73 13.73
C TYR A 72 -4.77 -8.02 14.08
N LEU A 73 -5.05 -6.87 13.44
CA LEU A 73 -6.27 -6.11 13.69
C LEU A 73 -7.53 -6.89 13.31
N ALA A 74 -7.52 -7.59 12.19
CA ALA A 74 -8.62 -8.43 11.75
C ALA A 74 -8.90 -9.57 12.75
N ARG A 75 -7.87 -10.29 13.18
CA ARG A 75 -7.99 -11.42 14.12
C ARG A 75 -8.36 -10.97 15.53
N ARG A 76 -7.73 -9.90 16.02
CA ARG A 76 -7.89 -9.47 17.42
C ARG A 76 -9.17 -8.71 17.65
N TYR A 77 -9.59 -7.88 16.69
CA TYR A 77 -10.66 -6.91 16.84
C TYR A 77 -11.79 -7.06 15.81
N GLY A 78 -11.58 -7.88 14.80
CA GLY A 78 -12.56 -8.03 13.71
C GLY A 78 -13.81 -8.81 14.08
N HIS A 79 -13.74 -9.72 15.07
CA HIS A 79 -14.85 -10.60 15.43
C HIS A 79 -15.43 -11.33 14.20
N GLY A 80 -14.56 -11.85 13.33
CA GLY A 80 -14.92 -12.51 12.08
C GLY A 80 -15.19 -11.57 10.89
N ARG A 81 -15.22 -10.25 11.10
CA ARG A 81 -15.33 -9.27 10.00
C ARG A 81 -14.03 -9.13 9.25
N LEU A 82 -14.11 -8.77 7.98
CA LEU A 82 -12.98 -8.50 7.09
C LEU A 82 -12.04 -9.70 6.88
N GLN A 83 -12.52 -10.89 7.17
CA GLN A 83 -11.85 -12.16 6.95
C GLN A 83 -12.84 -13.18 6.38
N PRO A 84 -12.39 -14.09 5.51
CA PRO A 84 -13.20 -15.23 5.10
C PRO A 84 -13.48 -16.18 6.28
N LEU A 85 -14.48 -17.02 6.11
CA LEU A 85 -14.75 -18.08 7.07
C LEU A 85 -13.55 -19.05 7.12
N PRO A 86 -13.09 -19.44 8.33
CA PRO A 86 -12.02 -20.43 8.46
C PRO A 86 -12.34 -21.72 7.74
N GLY A 87 -11.36 -22.28 7.02
CA GLY A 87 -11.53 -23.49 6.22
C GLY A 87 -12.24 -23.30 4.88
N SER A 88 -12.69 -22.08 4.55
CA SER A 88 -13.28 -21.81 3.24
C SER A 88 -12.22 -21.69 2.14
N PRO A 89 -12.57 -21.94 0.85
CA PRO A 89 -11.65 -21.70 -0.25
C PRO A 89 -11.11 -20.26 -0.32
N ASP A 90 -11.89 -19.29 0.14
CA ASP A 90 -11.54 -17.88 0.13
C ASP A 90 -10.44 -17.54 1.14
N GLU A 91 -10.24 -18.36 2.18
CA GLU A 91 -9.15 -18.18 3.17
C GLU A 91 -7.75 -18.27 2.51
N ILE A 92 -7.58 -19.20 1.56
CA ILE A 92 -6.31 -19.33 0.82
C ILE A 92 -6.12 -18.11 -0.08
N ARG A 93 -7.18 -17.64 -0.75
CA ARG A 93 -7.12 -16.42 -1.58
C ARG A 93 -6.81 -15.19 -0.73
N TYR A 94 -7.42 -15.08 0.45
CA TYR A 94 -7.16 -14.01 1.40
C TYR A 94 -5.68 -13.96 1.80
N ALA A 95 -5.11 -15.07 2.25
CA ALA A 95 -3.69 -15.16 2.57
C ALA A 95 -2.81 -14.82 1.37
N TYR A 96 -3.14 -15.35 0.18
CA TYR A 96 -2.41 -15.05 -1.05
C TYR A 96 -2.33 -13.55 -1.32
N TRP A 97 -3.44 -12.82 -1.24
CA TRP A 97 -3.46 -11.38 -1.54
C TRP A 97 -2.81 -10.52 -0.45
N LEU A 98 -2.88 -10.93 0.81
CA LEU A 98 -2.12 -10.28 1.89
C LEU A 98 -0.61 -10.31 1.61
N HIS A 99 -0.09 -11.44 1.12
CA HIS A 99 1.31 -11.59 0.80
C HIS A 99 1.68 -11.00 -0.56
N TYR A 100 0.83 -11.15 -1.56
CA TYR A 100 1.06 -10.65 -2.91
C TYR A 100 1.30 -9.14 -2.93
N ALA A 101 0.55 -8.39 -2.16
CA ALA A 101 0.61 -6.93 -2.14
C ALA A 101 2.04 -6.40 -1.92
N GLU A 102 2.77 -6.96 -0.94
CA GLU A 102 4.13 -6.53 -0.61
C GLU A 102 5.22 -7.41 -1.24
N GLY A 103 4.95 -8.70 -1.44
CA GLY A 103 5.93 -9.64 -1.98
C GLY A 103 6.08 -9.56 -3.50
N SER A 104 5.01 -9.21 -4.22
CA SER A 104 4.99 -9.21 -5.69
C SER A 104 4.56 -7.87 -6.29
N GLY A 105 3.48 -7.27 -5.78
CA GLY A 105 2.91 -6.05 -6.35
C GLY A 105 3.80 -4.82 -6.13
N MET A 106 4.22 -4.58 -4.91
CA MET A 106 4.99 -3.37 -4.55
C MET A 106 6.43 -3.32 -5.04
N PRO A 107 7.23 -4.42 -5.09
CA PRO A 107 8.64 -4.32 -5.45
C PRO A 107 8.89 -3.66 -6.80
N LEU A 108 8.12 -4.01 -7.84
CA LEU A 108 8.24 -3.43 -9.17
C LEU A 108 7.92 -1.93 -9.18
N LEU A 109 6.90 -1.52 -8.44
CA LEU A 109 6.48 -0.12 -8.34
C LEU A 109 7.48 0.72 -7.52
N VAL A 110 8.13 0.13 -6.52
CA VAL A 110 9.22 0.80 -5.77
C VAL A 110 10.45 0.94 -6.65
N MET A 111 10.84 -0.09 -7.40
CA MET A 111 11.95 0.00 -8.36
C MET A 111 11.67 1.08 -9.40
N LYS A 112 10.46 1.14 -9.95
CA LYS A 112 10.07 2.18 -10.91
C LYS A 112 10.21 3.58 -10.31
N LEU A 113 9.74 3.79 -9.07
CA LEU A 113 9.91 5.06 -8.36
C LEU A 113 11.39 5.45 -8.20
N ILE A 114 12.23 4.50 -7.80
CA ILE A 114 13.68 4.74 -7.64
C ILE A 114 14.31 5.14 -8.97
N PHE A 115 14.03 4.41 -10.05
CA PHE A 115 14.59 4.70 -11.36
C PHE A 115 14.10 6.02 -11.96
N GLN A 116 12.87 6.44 -11.65
CA GLN A 116 12.38 7.77 -12.01
C GLN A 116 13.08 8.89 -11.22
N LYS A 117 13.48 8.63 -9.98
CA LYS A 117 14.14 9.63 -9.13
C LYS A 117 15.65 9.76 -9.34
N ILE A 118 16.35 8.71 -9.75
CA ILE A 118 17.80 8.74 -9.97
C ILE A 118 18.24 9.90 -10.88
N PRO A 119 17.63 10.15 -12.06
CA PRO A 119 18.04 11.26 -12.92
C PRO A 119 17.74 12.65 -12.36
N GLN A 120 16.91 12.73 -11.31
CA GLN A 120 16.56 13.97 -10.62
C GLN A 120 17.52 14.28 -9.46
N SER A 121 18.35 13.30 -9.06
CA SER A 121 19.32 13.45 -7.98
C SER A 121 20.41 14.48 -8.34
N PRO A 122 21.06 15.11 -7.34
CA PRO A 122 22.21 15.98 -7.58
C PRO A 122 23.32 15.24 -8.33
N MET A 123 23.63 15.70 -9.56
CA MET A 123 24.71 15.18 -10.39
C MET A 123 25.14 16.23 -11.42
N PRO A 124 26.36 16.16 -11.96
CA PRO A 124 26.82 17.02 -13.04
C PRO A 124 25.84 17.01 -14.23
N PHE A 125 25.59 18.19 -14.81
CA PHE A 125 24.54 18.36 -15.82
C PHE A 125 24.72 17.46 -17.06
N PHE A 126 25.97 17.20 -17.45
CA PHE A 126 26.32 16.36 -18.61
C PHE A 126 26.08 14.85 -18.35
N ILE A 127 25.98 14.42 -17.10
CA ILE A 127 25.67 13.02 -16.76
C ILE A 127 24.16 12.78 -16.77
N LYS A 128 23.31 13.79 -16.52
CA LYS A 128 21.84 13.65 -16.46
C LYS A 128 21.21 12.98 -17.70
N PRO A 129 21.58 13.33 -18.95
CA PRO A 129 21.03 12.66 -20.13
C PRO A 129 21.36 11.17 -20.18
N ILE A 130 22.59 10.81 -19.81
CA ILE A 130 23.04 9.41 -19.78
C ILE A 130 22.27 8.63 -18.71
N ALA A 131 22.14 9.19 -17.52
CA ALA A 131 21.37 8.59 -16.44
C ALA A 131 19.90 8.37 -16.86
N ARG A 132 19.27 9.36 -17.51
CA ARG A 132 17.90 9.23 -18.05
C ARG A 132 17.78 8.09 -19.05
N MET A 133 18.70 8.03 -20.02
CA MET A 133 18.71 7.00 -21.07
C MET A 133 18.83 5.60 -20.46
N LEU A 134 19.76 5.41 -19.54
CA LEU A 134 19.97 4.12 -18.87
C LEU A 134 18.76 3.70 -18.04
N MET A 135 18.23 4.61 -17.19
CA MET A 135 17.09 4.31 -16.34
C MET A 135 15.83 4.06 -17.17
N GLN A 136 15.61 4.80 -18.25
CA GLN A 136 14.50 4.58 -19.16
C GLN A 136 14.65 3.25 -19.91
N GLY A 137 15.86 2.89 -20.33
CA GLY A 137 16.14 1.60 -20.96
C GLY A 137 15.73 0.42 -20.07
N VAL A 138 16.14 0.45 -18.79
CA VAL A 138 15.76 -0.61 -17.83
C VAL A 138 14.25 -0.60 -17.56
N GLN A 139 13.62 0.57 -17.44
CA GLN A 139 12.17 0.66 -17.25
C GLN A 139 11.43 0.02 -18.43
N THR A 140 11.77 0.39 -19.66
CA THR A 140 11.09 -0.10 -20.87
C THR A 140 11.36 -1.58 -21.12
N ALA A 141 12.60 -2.04 -20.91
CA ALA A 141 12.98 -3.42 -21.19
C ALA A 141 12.51 -4.42 -20.15
N TYR A 142 12.39 -4.02 -18.90
CA TYR A 142 12.08 -4.94 -17.80
C TYR A 142 10.86 -4.53 -16.97
N LEU A 143 10.86 -3.33 -16.38
CA LEU A 143 9.84 -2.98 -15.40
C LEU A 143 8.43 -2.83 -16.00
N ASP A 144 8.31 -2.12 -17.10
CA ASP A 144 7.00 -1.84 -17.70
C ASP A 144 6.30 -3.11 -18.21
N PRO A 145 7.00 -4.06 -18.89
CA PRO A 145 6.41 -5.36 -19.23
C PRO A 145 5.97 -6.16 -18.01
N GLN A 146 6.79 -6.18 -16.94
CA GLN A 146 6.43 -6.90 -15.71
C GLN A 146 5.22 -6.28 -15.02
N ILE A 147 5.21 -4.96 -14.85
CA ILE A 147 4.08 -4.23 -14.26
C ILE A 147 2.80 -4.49 -15.10
N LYS A 148 2.91 -4.45 -16.43
CA LYS A 148 1.77 -4.76 -17.31
C LYS A 148 1.25 -6.17 -17.06
N THR A 149 2.11 -7.17 -16.97
CA THR A 149 1.74 -8.57 -16.69
C THR A 149 1.00 -8.67 -15.35
N HIS A 150 1.51 -8.02 -14.31
CA HIS A 150 0.85 -7.99 -13.00
C HIS A 150 -0.52 -7.32 -13.07
N LEU A 151 -0.65 -6.18 -13.75
CA LEU A 151 -1.92 -5.49 -13.88
C LEU A 151 -2.94 -6.28 -14.71
N ASP A 152 -2.51 -6.97 -15.77
CA ASP A 152 -3.38 -7.84 -16.58
C ASP A 152 -3.87 -9.05 -15.75
N TYR A 153 -2.99 -9.62 -14.93
CA TYR A 153 -3.36 -10.68 -13.98
C TYR A 153 -4.39 -10.19 -12.95
N LEU A 154 -4.16 -9.05 -12.31
CA LEU A 154 -5.06 -8.46 -11.31
C LEU A 154 -6.43 -8.10 -11.91
N GLU A 155 -6.45 -7.56 -13.14
CA GLU A 155 -7.69 -7.26 -13.88
C GLU A 155 -8.49 -8.55 -14.14
N GLY A 156 -7.80 -9.66 -14.47
CA GLY A 156 -8.41 -10.97 -14.64
C GLY A 156 -8.97 -11.53 -13.33
N GLU A 157 -8.28 -11.34 -12.20
CA GLU A 157 -8.72 -11.84 -10.89
C GLU A 157 -10.00 -11.14 -10.42
N LEU A 158 -10.10 -9.82 -10.59
CA LEU A 158 -11.34 -9.08 -10.31
C LEU A 158 -12.46 -9.35 -11.34
N GLY A 159 -12.19 -10.12 -12.37
CA GLY A 159 -13.21 -10.69 -13.26
C GLY A 159 -13.85 -11.97 -12.74
N LYS A 160 -13.23 -12.61 -11.73
CA LYS A 160 -13.71 -13.89 -11.16
C LYS A 160 -14.57 -13.68 -9.90
N ALA A 161 -14.36 -12.60 -9.17
CA ALA A 161 -15.09 -12.27 -7.94
C ALA A 161 -15.13 -10.76 -7.75
N ALA A 162 -16.06 -10.29 -6.91
CA ALA A 162 -16.24 -8.85 -6.63
C ALA A 162 -15.02 -8.23 -5.93
N TRP A 163 -14.31 -9.01 -5.11
CA TRP A 163 -13.17 -8.60 -4.32
C TRP A 163 -12.03 -9.61 -4.48
N PHE A 164 -10.82 -9.25 -4.07
CA PHE A 164 -9.64 -10.09 -4.29
C PHE A 164 -9.74 -11.46 -3.62
N ALA A 165 -10.24 -11.54 -2.39
CA ALA A 165 -10.37 -12.82 -1.69
C ALA A 165 -11.61 -13.64 -2.11
N GLY A 166 -12.67 -13.00 -2.61
CA GLY A 166 -13.92 -13.67 -2.95
C GLY A 166 -15.08 -12.70 -3.14
N PRO A 167 -16.32 -13.10 -2.82
CA PRO A 167 -17.49 -12.24 -3.01
C PRO A 167 -17.58 -11.08 -2.01
N GLU A 168 -16.92 -11.21 -0.84
CA GLU A 168 -17.02 -10.26 0.24
C GLU A 168 -15.76 -9.40 0.38
N PHE A 169 -15.95 -8.13 0.79
CA PHE A 169 -14.86 -7.21 1.11
C PHE A 169 -14.09 -7.68 2.35
N THR A 170 -12.75 -7.76 2.23
CA THR A 170 -11.87 -8.25 3.29
C THR A 170 -10.67 -7.34 3.51
N ALA A 171 -9.88 -7.65 4.53
CA ALA A 171 -8.62 -6.98 4.80
C ALA A 171 -7.57 -7.19 3.68
N ALA A 172 -7.74 -8.21 2.83
CA ALA A 172 -6.92 -8.39 1.62
C ALA A 172 -7.11 -7.23 0.63
N ASP A 173 -8.33 -6.71 0.49
CA ASP A 173 -8.64 -5.57 -0.36
C ASP A 173 -8.02 -4.28 0.19
N ILE A 174 -8.05 -4.13 1.51
CA ILE A 174 -7.33 -3.04 2.19
C ILE A 174 -5.83 -3.13 1.93
N GLN A 175 -5.26 -4.32 1.99
CA GLN A 175 -3.84 -4.55 1.73
C GLN A 175 -3.48 -4.28 0.26
N MET A 176 -4.35 -4.62 -0.68
CA MET A 176 -4.17 -4.44 -2.12
C MET A 176 -4.36 -2.97 -2.58
N SER A 177 -5.00 -2.11 -1.78
CA SER A 177 -5.23 -0.72 -2.17
C SER A 177 -3.95 0.04 -2.52
N PHE A 178 -2.94 -0.02 -1.66
CA PHE A 178 -1.71 0.75 -1.84
C PHE A 178 -0.90 0.38 -3.10
N PRO A 179 -0.71 -0.91 -3.45
CA PRO A 179 -0.13 -1.28 -4.74
C PRO A 179 -0.91 -0.73 -5.93
N LEU A 180 -2.25 -0.76 -5.88
CA LEU A 180 -3.08 -0.29 -6.99
C LEU A 180 -3.08 1.24 -7.11
N GLU A 181 -3.13 1.96 -5.99
CA GLU A 181 -2.95 3.42 -5.95
C GLU A 181 -1.57 3.82 -6.50
N ALA A 182 -0.51 3.12 -6.06
CA ALA A 182 0.82 3.33 -6.60
C ALA A 182 0.91 3.00 -8.10
N ALA A 183 0.18 1.99 -8.57
CA ALA A 183 0.12 1.66 -9.99
C ALA A 183 -0.65 2.71 -10.80
N ALA A 184 -1.68 3.34 -10.25
CA ALA A 184 -2.38 4.44 -10.88
C ALA A 184 -1.47 5.66 -11.09
N VAL A 185 -0.63 5.97 -10.09
CA VAL A 185 0.29 7.12 -10.18
C VAL A 185 1.49 6.86 -11.10
N ARG A 186 2.06 5.64 -11.10
CA ARG A 186 3.34 5.38 -11.79
C ARG A 186 3.43 4.04 -12.52
N GLY A 187 2.44 3.17 -12.37
CA GLY A 187 2.40 1.84 -12.98
C GLY A 187 1.65 1.76 -14.31
N GLY A 188 1.02 2.86 -14.74
CA GLY A 188 0.21 2.87 -15.96
C GLY A 188 -1.17 2.21 -15.81
N LEU A 189 -1.66 2.08 -14.58
CA LEU A 189 -3.05 1.72 -14.33
C LEU A 189 -3.95 2.92 -14.66
N THR A 190 -4.82 2.74 -15.64
CA THR A 190 -5.79 3.74 -16.09
C THR A 190 -7.14 3.06 -16.34
N GLN A 191 -8.11 3.80 -16.86
CA GLN A 191 -9.44 3.27 -17.22
C GLN A 191 -9.41 2.16 -18.29
N ASN A 192 -8.27 1.90 -18.92
CA ASN A 192 -8.10 0.77 -19.84
C ASN A 192 -8.14 -0.60 -19.14
N ARG A 193 -8.10 -0.61 -17.80
CA ARG A 193 -8.37 -1.77 -16.94
C ARG A 193 -9.59 -1.48 -16.07
N PRO A 194 -10.80 -1.66 -16.61
CA PRO A 194 -12.03 -1.14 -16.01
C PRO A 194 -12.34 -1.74 -14.63
N ARG A 195 -11.97 -2.99 -14.36
CA ARG A 195 -12.25 -3.62 -13.05
C ARG A 195 -11.34 -3.08 -11.96
N LEU A 196 -10.03 -2.96 -12.25
CA LEU A 196 -9.08 -2.34 -11.32
C LEU A 196 -9.43 -0.87 -11.06
N TRP A 197 -9.85 -0.17 -12.10
CA TRP A 197 -10.29 1.22 -11.96
C TRP A 197 -11.56 1.34 -11.12
N ALA A 198 -12.56 0.50 -11.37
CA ALA A 198 -13.78 0.43 -10.58
C ALA A 198 -13.51 0.04 -9.12
N PHE A 199 -12.58 -0.90 -8.88
CA PHE A 199 -12.13 -1.25 -7.54
C PHE A 199 -11.60 -0.03 -6.79
N LEU A 200 -10.67 0.74 -7.40
CA LEU A 200 -10.14 1.96 -6.77
C LEU A 200 -11.26 2.98 -6.47
N GLN A 201 -12.17 3.21 -7.41
CA GLN A 201 -13.29 4.11 -7.16
C GLN A 201 -14.19 3.61 -6.03
N THR A 202 -14.47 2.31 -5.98
CA THR A 202 -15.31 1.70 -4.95
C THR A 202 -14.68 1.85 -3.57
N ILE A 203 -13.39 1.54 -3.42
CA ILE A 203 -12.71 1.67 -2.13
C ILE A 203 -12.58 3.12 -1.69
N HIS A 204 -12.28 4.04 -2.62
CA HIS A 204 -12.16 5.46 -2.31
C HIS A 204 -13.50 6.09 -1.89
N ALA A 205 -14.62 5.60 -2.41
CA ALA A 205 -15.95 6.05 -2.01
C ALA A 205 -16.41 5.55 -0.63
N ARG A 206 -15.69 4.59 -0.02
CA ARG A 206 -16.07 4.05 1.30
C ARG A 206 -15.93 5.12 2.40
N PRO A 207 -16.97 5.30 3.25
CA PRO A 207 -16.91 6.30 4.33
C PRO A 207 -15.71 6.10 5.27
N ALA A 208 -15.35 4.84 5.58
CA ALA A 208 -14.19 4.52 6.41
C ALA A 208 -12.86 4.93 5.75
N TYR A 209 -12.73 4.75 4.41
CA TYR A 209 -11.57 5.21 3.67
C TYR A 209 -11.42 6.74 3.73
N GLN A 210 -12.52 7.47 3.56
CA GLN A 210 -12.54 8.94 3.62
C GLN A 210 -12.19 9.46 5.03
N ARG A 211 -12.69 8.80 6.09
CA ARG A 211 -12.29 9.15 7.47
C ARG A 211 -10.80 8.87 7.71
N ALA A 212 -10.28 7.78 7.19
CA ALA A 212 -8.85 7.46 7.28
C ALA A 212 -7.97 8.50 6.57
N LEU A 213 -8.40 9.02 5.41
CA LEU A 213 -7.72 10.13 4.74
C LEU A 213 -7.73 11.39 5.61
N ALA A 214 -8.87 11.75 6.18
CA ALA A 214 -8.97 12.90 7.08
C ALA A 214 -8.08 12.74 8.31
N ALA A 215 -7.99 11.54 8.89
CA ALA A 215 -7.12 11.23 10.02
C ALA A 215 -5.63 11.22 9.65
N GLY A 216 -5.26 10.71 8.47
CA GLY A 216 -3.87 10.63 7.98
C GLY A 216 -3.31 11.95 7.46
N GLY A 217 -4.15 12.82 6.91
CA GLY A 217 -3.76 14.07 6.26
C GLY A 217 -3.37 13.87 4.78
N PRO A 218 -2.59 14.80 4.18
CA PRO A 218 -2.27 14.77 2.76
C PRO A 218 -1.70 13.43 2.29
N TYR A 219 -2.21 12.95 1.15
CA TYR A 219 -1.86 11.65 0.58
C TYR A 219 -1.70 11.75 -0.94
N ASP A 220 -0.45 11.90 -1.40
CA ASP A 220 -0.11 12.24 -2.78
C ASP A 220 -0.41 11.12 -3.80
N LEU A 221 -0.75 9.92 -3.35
CA LEU A 221 -1.17 8.83 -4.26
C LEU A 221 -2.60 9.02 -4.79
N LEU A 222 -3.31 10.07 -4.33
CA LEU A 222 -4.64 10.43 -4.82
C LEU A 222 -4.67 11.78 -5.53
N SER A 223 -3.52 12.48 -5.61
CA SER A 223 -3.39 13.79 -6.26
C SER A 223 -3.01 13.69 -7.72
#